data_771ead3e8e6be34633c532dd8c3eff84
#
_entry.id   771ead3e8e6be34633c532dd8c3eff84
#
_cell.length_a   1.000
_cell.length_b   1.000
_cell.length_c   1.000
_cell.angle_alpha   90.00
_cell.angle_beta   90.00
_cell.angle_gamma   90.00
#
_symmetry.space_group_name_H-M   'P 1'
#
loop_
_entity.id
_entity.type
_entity.pdbx_description
1 polymer ?
#
loop_
_entity_poly.entity_id
_entity_poly.type
_entity_poly.pdbx_seq_one_letter_code
_entity_poly.pdbx_strand_id
1 'polypeptide(L)'
;MKRLHVILSSMLFTAFMVGPMILPISEAIAAEPLTANYSATPEKGAVEFALLKGYMWKYADGQFHGEKQITQGQFVSSLVTIRGLKDGEPVPQLPQGHWAKATYERAQKAGILTDVEINPDKLLTKEETALLVFNAWKPYRGVKDKGFTNTGALVTWGWMDPAPPGQPKFREDLPVTRSDAAVILRKMWQDKYEIELGEKYALEFHKSLKVVDGYLIGTVPKGDKLINITVQFYTKDNKIVGYGNGESFKSKIESFHSMSFIATNSLDSSIAAVYQYQNLSLLERKKNTQQFSFIE
;
A
#
# COMPACT_ATOMS: atom_id res chain seq x y z
N MET A 1 -32.31 4.40 23.85
CA MET A 1 -31.62 4.69 22.56
C MET A 1 -31.05 6.11 22.62
N LYS A 2 -29.77 6.24 22.98
CA LYS A 2 -29.08 7.55 23.00
C LYS A 2 -28.39 7.74 21.66
N ARG A 3 -28.90 8.64 20.84
CA ARG A 3 -28.28 9.08 19.59
C ARG A 3 -27.14 10.04 19.95
N LEU A 4 -25.90 9.62 19.66
CA LEU A 4 -24.75 10.50 19.76
C LEU A 4 -24.70 11.34 18.46
N HIS A 5 -25.06 12.61 18.55
CA HIS A 5 -24.87 13.56 17.48
C HIS A 5 -23.43 14.06 17.58
N VAL A 6 -22.56 13.56 16.72
CA VAL A 6 -21.21 14.11 16.58
C VAL A 6 -21.28 15.20 15.51
N ILE A 7 -21.32 16.44 15.97
CA ILE A 7 -21.11 17.62 15.12
C ILE A 7 -19.61 17.71 14.90
N LEU A 8 -19.12 17.33 13.71
CA LEU A 8 -17.75 17.66 13.32
C LEU A 8 -17.68 19.12 12.89
N SER A 9 -17.41 19.98 13.84
CA SER A 9 -16.85 21.29 13.62
C SER A 9 -15.42 21.11 13.09
N SER A 10 -15.06 21.92 12.09
CA SER A 10 -13.74 22.01 11.47
C SER A 10 -12.60 21.63 12.42
N MET A 11 -11.93 20.49 12.13
CA MET A 11 -10.69 20.12 12.83
C MET A 11 -9.58 21.04 12.38
N LEU A 12 -9.28 22.00 13.22
CA LEU A 12 -7.94 22.60 13.33
C LEU A 12 -7.03 21.47 13.84
N PHE A 13 -6.20 20.90 12.98
CA PHE A 13 -5.16 19.96 13.39
C PHE A 13 -4.08 20.74 14.16
N THR A 14 -4.18 20.73 15.47
CA THR A 14 -3.03 21.03 16.33
C THR A 14 -2.09 19.83 16.24
N ALA A 15 -0.93 20.03 15.64
CA ALA A 15 0.14 19.07 15.60
C ALA A 15 0.59 18.74 17.04
N PHE A 16 0.08 17.67 17.59
CA PHE A 16 0.72 17.04 18.75
C PHE A 16 1.95 16.30 18.25
N MET A 17 3.11 16.85 18.54
CA MET A 17 4.38 16.15 18.51
C MET A 17 4.33 15.03 19.55
N VAL A 18 3.78 13.89 19.18
CA VAL A 18 4.01 12.64 19.90
C VAL A 18 5.25 12.03 19.28
N GLY A 19 6.34 12.02 20.04
CA GLY A 19 7.56 11.32 19.65
C GLY A 19 7.26 9.88 19.25
N PRO A 20 8.09 9.25 18.41
CA PRO A 20 7.83 7.90 17.91
C PRO A 20 7.91 6.91 19.08
N MET A 21 6.79 6.57 19.67
CA MET A 21 6.66 5.29 20.36
C MET A 21 6.70 4.21 19.29
N ILE A 22 7.90 3.72 19.03
CA ILE A 22 8.12 2.50 18.25
C ILE A 22 7.60 1.34 19.10
N LEU A 23 6.30 1.08 19.01
CA LEU A 23 5.79 -0.22 19.44
C LEU A 23 6.23 -1.25 18.39
N PRO A 24 6.75 -2.40 18.80
CA PRO A 24 7.21 -3.41 17.86
C PRO A 24 6.04 -3.93 17.04
N ILE A 25 6.02 -3.59 15.75
CA ILE A 25 5.04 -4.08 14.74
C ILE A 25 5.10 -5.62 14.59
N SER A 26 6.01 -6.29 15.33
CA SER A 26 6.27 -7.71 15.19
C SER A 26 5.16 -8.63 15.71
N GLU A 27 4.25 -8.16 16.55
CA GLU A 27 3.25 -9.05 17.15
C GLU A 27 1.93 -9.17 16.37
N ALA A 28 1.61 -8.24 15.49
CA ALA A 28 0.35 -8.27 14.74
C ALA A 28 0.41 -9.10 13.44
N ILE A 29 1.61 -9.51 13.00
CA ILE A 29 1.82 -10.33 11.80
C ILE A 29 2.14 -11.79 12.14
N ALA A 30 2.23 -12.12 13.42
CA ALA A 30 2.55 -13.45 13.91
C ALA A 30 1.35 -14.40 13.84
N ALA A 31 0.90 -14.73 12.63
CA ALA A 31 0.12 -15.93 12.38
C ALA A 31 1.02 -17.13 12.00
N GLU A 32 2.34 -16.95 11.93
CA GLU A 32 3.30 -18.04 11.82
C GLU A 32 4.42 -17.85 12.87
N PRO A 33 4.84 -18.92 13.58
CA PRO A 33 5.89 -18.79 14.56
C PRO A 33 7.23 -18.51 13.88
N LEU A 34 7.62 -17.26 13.84
CA LEU A 34 9.00 -16.87 13.61
C LEU A 34 9.81 -17.20 14.85
N THR A 35 10.11 -18.50 15.04
CA THR A 35 11.05 -18.93 16.06
C THR A 35 12.46 -18.63 15.57
N ALA A 36 12.98 -17.46 15.89
CA ALA A 36 14.41 -17.21 15.92
C ALA A 36 14.72 -15.91 16.66
N ASN A 37 15.79 -15.92 17.43
CA ASN A 37 16.35 -14.81 18.21
C ASN A 37 16.60 -13.56 17.35
N TYR A 38 15.64 -12.63 17.31
CA TYR A 38 15.74 -11.39 16.54
C TYR A 38 16.08 -10.21 17.46
N SER A 39 17.33 -9.99 17.71
CA SER A 39 17.83 -8.66 18.02
C SER A 39 18.00 -7.90 16.69
N ALA A 40 16.92 -7.44 16.10
CA ALA A 40 16.99 -7.06 14.72
C ALA A 40 16.81 -5.55 14.58
N THR A 41 17.75 -4.92 13.88
CA THR A 41 17.49 -3.67 13.17
C THR A 41 16.32 -3.89 12.20
N PRO A 42 15.54 -2.86 11.85
CA PRO A 42 14.46 -2.96 10.86
C PRO A 42 14.90 -3.64 9.56
N GLU A 43 16.15 -3.40 9.13
CA GLU A 43 16.77 -3.99 7.95
C GLU A 43 16.91 -5.51 8.04
N LYS A 44 17.40 -6.01 9.19
CA LYS A 44 17.56 -7.46 9.39
C LYS A 44 16.22 -8.17 9.30
N GLY A 45 15.19 -7.64 9.95
CA GLY A 45 13.84 -8.19 9.88
C GLY A 45 13.23 -8.13 8.47
N ALA A 46 13.59 -7.12 7.67
CA ALA A 46 13.15 -7.03 6.28
C ALA A 46 13.86 -8.04 5.38
N VAL A 47 15.16 -8.26 5.57
CA VAL A 47 15.94 -9.27 4.84
C VAL A 47 15.39 -10.68 5.10
N GLU A 48 15.17 -11.02 6.35
CA GLU A 48 14.64 -12.32 6.73
C GLU A 48 13.23 -12.54 6.18
N PHE A 49 12.39 -11.51 6.24
CA PHE A 49 11.07 -11.52 5.62
C PHE A 49 11.15 -11.76 4.10
N ALA A 50 12.03 -11.04 3.39
CA ALA A 50 12.19 -11.18 1.95
C ALA A 50 12.68 -12.58 1.55
N LEU A 51 13.57 -13.17 2.34
CA LEU A 51 14.04 -14.55 2.16
C LEU A 51 12.92 -15.57 2.44
N LEU A 52 12.19 -15.42 3.55
CA LEU A 52 11.09 -16.31 3.92
C LEU A 52 9.96 -16.31 2.88
N LYS A 53 9.62 -15.14 2.34
CA LYS A 53 8.59 -14.99 1.30
C LYS A 53 9.08 -15.30 -0.12
N GLY A 54 10.39 -15.59 -0.30
CA GLY A 54 10.97 -15.85 -1.61
C GLY A 54 11.02 -14.64 -2.54
N TYR A 55 10.99 -13.42 -1.99
CA TYR A 55 11.12 -12.18 -2.78
C TYR A 55 12.57 -11.89 -3.13
N MET A 56 13.49 -12.35 -2.30
CA MET A 56 14.94 -12.29 -2.54
C MET A 56 15.57 -13.63 -2.18
N TRP A 57 16.82 -13.84 -2.58
CA TRP A 57 17.55 -15.08 -2.35
C TRP A 57 18.99 -14.82 -1.89
N LYS A 58 19.61 -15.83 -1.30
CA LYS A 58 21.02 -15.83 -0.95
C LYS A 58 21.88 -16.12 -2.18
N TYR A 59 23.13 -15.70 -2.15
CA TYR A 59 24.12 -16.08 -3.15
C TYR A 59 24.55 -17.56 -2.98
N ALA A 60 25.36 -18.05 -3.92
CA ALA A 60 25.86 -19.43 -3.92
C ALA A 60 26.72 -19.77 -2.68
N ASP A 61 27.33 -18.76 -2.06
CA ASP A 61 28.08 -18.89 -0.80
C ASP A 61 27.17 -19.00 0.45
N GLY A 62 25.87 -19.01 0.28
CA GLY A 62 24.88 -19.07 1.35
C GLY A 62 24.64 -17.74 2.09
N GLN A 63 25.31 -16.65 1.68
CA GLN A 63 25.16 -15.33 2.31
C GLN A 63 24.19 -14.46 1.53
N PHE A 64 23.57 -13.48 2.23
CA PHE A 64 22.67 -12.52 1.61
C PHE A 64 23.41 -11.34 0.97
N HIS A 65 24.53 -10.94 1.55
CA HIS A 65 25.30 -9.77 1.13
C HIS A 65 24.45 -8.50 1.04
N GLY A 66 23.86 -8.12 2.16
CA GLY A 66 22.95 -6.97 2.25
C GLY A 66 23.59 -5.63 1.87
N GLU A 67 24.90 -5.51 2.06
CA GLU A 67 25.74 -4.34 1.73
C GLU A 67 25.98 -4.17 0.23
N LYS A 68 25.83 -5.23 -0.58
CA LYS A 68 26.02 -5.15 -2.04
C LYS A 68 24.89 -4.37 -2.67
N GLN A 69 25.21 -3.60 -3.70
CA GLN A 69 24.20 -2.95 -4.53
C GLN A 69 23.31 -3.99 -5.23
N ILE A 70 22.03 -3.68 -5.35
CA ILE A 70 21.10 -4.53 -6.07
C ILE A 70 21.17 -4.27 -7.57
N THR A 71 21.10 -5.33 -8.39
CA THR A 71 20.98 -5.16 -9.84
C THR A 71 19.51 -4.99 -10.25
N GLN A 72 19.29 -4.40 -11.43
CA GLN A 72 17.96 -4.24 -12.01
C GLN A 72 17.25 -5.59 -12.13
N GLY A 73 17.93 -6.62 -12.62
CA GLY A 73 17.36 -7.96 -12.78
C GLY A 73 16.91 -8.58 -11.45
N GLN A 74 17.72 -8.41 -10.40
CA GLN A 74 17.38 -8.90 -9.07
C GLN A 74 16.11 -8.18 -8.52
N PHE A 75 16.05 -6.85 -8.65
CA PHE A 75 14.94 -6.08 -8.14
C PHE A 75 13.65 -6.32 -8.93
N VAL A 76 13.73 -6.34 -10.27
CA VAL A 76 12.57 -6.66 -11.14
C VAL A 76 12.03 -8.06 -10.83
N SER A 77 12.90 -9.05 -10.56
CA SER A 77 12.49 -10.39 -10.14
C SER A 77 11.70 -10.37 -8.84
N SER A 78 12.13 -9.55 -7.89
CA SER A 78 11.42 -9.37 -6.62
C SER A 78 10.05 -8.71 -6.82
N LEU A 79 9.95 -7.68 -7.68
CA LEU A 79 8.69 -7.01 -8.00
C LEU A 79 7.70 -7.94 -8.71
N VAL A 80 8.16 -8.76 -9.63
CA VAL A 80 7.34 -9.77 -10.32
C VAL A 80 6.79 -10.79 -9.31
N THR A 81 7.63 -11.22 -8.37
CA THR A 81 7.26 -12.21 -7.35
C THR A 81 6.24 -11.64 -6.37
N ILE A 82 6.47 -10.43 -5.82
CA ILE A 82 5.54 -9.81 -4.86
C ILE A 82 4.17 -9.50 -5.48
N ARG A 83 4.16 -9.20 -6.80
CA ARG A 83 2.94 -9.00 -7.58
C ARG A 83 2.25 -10.30 -8.00
N GLY A 84 2.94 -11.44 -7.93
CA GLY A 84 2.43 -12.74 -8.35
C GLY A 84 2.16 -12.81 -9.87
N LEU A 85 2.97 -12.12 -10.69
CA LEU A 85 2.77 -12.04 -12.14
C LEU A 85 3.14 -13.37 -12.82
N LYS A 86 2.28 -13.84 -13.71
CA LYS A 86 2.45 -15.14 -14.40
C LYS A 86 2.62 -14.99 -15.91
N ASP A 87 1.88 -14.07 -16.52
CA ASP A 87 1.85 -13.87 -17.96
C ASP A 87 2.89 -12.85 -18.41
N GLY A 88 3.51 -13.07 -19.56
CA GLY A 88 4.56 -12.20 -20.10
C GLY A 88 4.29 -11.75 -21.53
N GLU A 89 5.04 -10.73 -21.95
CA GLU A 89 5.15 -10.22 -23.31
C GLU A 89 6.63 -10.13 -23.69
N PRO A 90 6.99 -10.38 -24.96
CA PRO A 90 8.39 -10.36 -25.40
C PRO A 90 9.10 -9.04 -25.08
N VAL A 91 10.37 -9.16 -24.65
CA VAL A 91 11.29 -8.03 -24.45
C VAL A 91 12.45 -8.17 -25.43
N PRO A 92 12.40 -7.49 -26.59
CA PRO A 92 13.39 -7.67 -27.66
C PRO A 92 14.83 -7.32 -27.26
N GLN A 93 14.98 -6.44 -26.27
CA GLN A 93 16.28 -5.98 -25.77
C GLN A 93 17.05 -7.05 -24.99
N LEU A 94 16.40 -8.14 -24.57
CA LEU A 94 17.05 -9.21 -23.83
C LEU A 94 17.51 -10.33 -24.78
N PRO A 95 18.77 -10.76 -24.67
CA PRO A 95 19.27 -11.90 -25.42
C PRO A 95 18.46 -13.17 -25.17
N GLN A 96 18.33 -13.99 -26.20
CA GLN A 96 17.72 -15.31 -26.03
C GLN A 96 18.58 -16.15 -25.07
N GLY A 97 17.94 -16.76 -24.06
CA GLY A 97 18.63 -17.51 -23.03
C GLY A 97 19.10 -16.71 -21.82
N HIS A 98 18.91 -15.40 -21.80
CA HIS A 98 19.24 -14.61 -20.60
C HIS A 98 18.37 -15.06 -19.40
N TRP A 99 18.97 -15.24 -18.24
CA TRP A 99 18.32 -15.76 -17.02
C TRP A 99 17.09 -14.95 -16.58
N ALA A 100 17.14 -13.64 -16.78
CA ALA A 100 16.04 -12.73 -16.38
C ALA A 100 14.92 -12.65 -17.43
N LYS A 101 15.03 -13.29 -18.61
CA LYS A 101 14.10 -13.10 -19.73
C LYS A 101 12.64 -13.28 -19.30
N ALA A 102 12.29 -14.44 -18.74
CA ALA A 102 10.90 -14.72 -18.34
C ALA A 102 10.36 -13.73 -17.30
N THR A 103 11.23 -13.23 -16.42
CA THR A 103 10.88 -12.21 -15.42
C THR A 103 10.59 -10.86 -16.08
N TYR A 104 11.43 -10.45 -17.02
CA TYR A 104 11.26 -9.20 -17.75
C TYR A 104 10.03 -9.22 -18.65
N GLU A 105 9.74 -10.34 -19.29
CA GLU A 105 8.50 -10.51 -20.08
C GLU A 105 7.25 -10.29 -19.21
N ARG A 106 7.23 -10.80 -17.99
CA ARG A 106 6.15 -10.56 -17.02
C ARG A 106 6.10 -9.11 -16.57
N ALA A 107 7.25 -8.52 -16.28
CA ALA A 107 7.36 -7.12 -15.88
C ALA A 107 6.92 -6.17 -17.01
N GLN A 108 7.26 -6.48 -18.27
CA GLN A 108 6.85 -5.72 -19.45
C GLN A 108 5.33 -5.70 -19.59
N LYS A 109 4.70 -6.87 -19.61
CA LYS A 109 3.24 -6.99 -19.70
C LYS A 109 2.50 -6.25 -18.58
N ALA A 110 3.10 -6.24 -17.39
CA ALA A 110 2.54 -5.53 -16.23
C ALA A 110 2.84 -4.02 -16.21
N GLY A 111 3.55 -3.48 -17.20
CA GLY A 111 3.92 -2.07 -17.28
C GLY A 111 5.02 -1.64 -16.30
N ILE A 112 5.71 -2.57 -15.65
CA ILE A 112 6.77 -2.25 -14.67
C ILE A 112 7.98 -1.62 -15.38
N LEU A 113 8.24 -2.00 -16.63
CA LEU A 113 9.38 -1.52 -17.42
C LEU A 113 9.08 -0.26 -18.24
N THR A 114 7.95 0.41 -18.02
CA THR A 114 7.62 1.66 -18.71
C THR A 114 8.68 2.73 -18.39
N ASP A 115 9.27 3.34 -19.42
CA ASP A 115 10.32 4.36 -19.32
C ASP A 115 11.60 3.87 -18.59
N VAL A 116 11.83 2.56 -18.55
CA VAL A 116 13.00 1.95 -17.94
C VAL A 116 13.97 1.49 -19.03
N GLU A 117 15.25 1.90 -18.93
CA GLU A 117 16.32 1.33 -19.73
C GLU A 117 16.55 -0.14 -19.35
N ILE A 118 16.44 -1.05 -20.29
CA ILE A 118 16.57 -2.50 -20.05
C ILE A 118 18.03 -2.90 -19.93
N ASN A 119 18.50 -3.12 -18.72
CA ASN A 119 19.83 -3.63 -18.43
C ASN A 119 19.82 -4.42 -17.11
N PRO A 120 19.59 -5.74 -17.14
CA PRO A 120 19.46 -6.56 -15.93
C PRO A 120 20.66 -6.54 -14.99
N ASP A 121 21.86 -6.31 -15.52
CA ASP A 121 23.10 -6.30 -14.73
C ASP A 121 23.44 -4.91 -14.18
N LYS A 122 22.71 -3.87 -14.59
CA LYS A 122 22.90 -2.51 -14.10
C LYS A 122 22.60 -2.43 -12.60
N LEU A 123 23.52 -1.83 -11.84
CA LEU A 123 23.30 -1.49 -10.44
C LEU A 123 22.33 -0.32 -10.34
N LEU A 124 21.33 -0.43 -9.47
CA LEU A 124 20.25 0.55 -9.36
C LEU A 124 20.62 1.71 -8.44
N THR A 125 20.24 2.91 -8.88
CA THR A 125 20.15 4.11 -8.04
C THR A 125 18.79 4.20 -7.34
N LYS A 126 18.64 5.16 -6.41
CA LYS A 126 17.36 5.44 -5.76
C LYS A 126 16.29 5.87 -6.76
N GLU A 127 16.63 6.71 -7.75
CA GLU A 127 15.70 7.15 -8.80
C GLU A 127 15.17 5.98 -9.63
N GLU A 128 16.07 5.13 -10.12
CA GLU A 128 15.69 3.98 -10.94
C GLU A 128 14.87 2.95 -10.16
N THR A 129 15.25 2.71 -8.90
CA THR A 129 14.48 1.85 -7.99
C THR A 129 13.08 2.42 -7.75
N ALA A 130 12.99 3.72 -7.51
CA ALA A 130 11.72 4.39 -7.27
C ALA A 130 10.81 4.36 -8.51
N LEU A 131 11.36 4.55 -9.71
CA LEU A 131 10.59 4.41 -10.96
C LEU A 131 9.99 3.01 -11.11
N LEU A 132 10.79 1.97 -10.87
CA LEU A 132 10.34 0.58 -10.91
C LEU A 132 9.23 0.30 -9.88
N VAL A 133 9.37 0.83 -8.65
CA VAL A 133 8.35 0.71 -7.60
C VAL A 133 7.04 1.39 -8.01
N PHE A 134 7.11 2.64 -8.51
CA PHE A 134 5.92 3.35 -9.00
C PHE A 134 5.19 2.59 -10.10
N ASN A 135 5.93 2.15 -11.10
CA ASN A 135 5.35 1.39 -12.21
C ASN A 135 4.70 0.09 -11.70
N ALA A 136 5.37 -0.61 -10.78
CA ALA A 136 4.83 -1.83 -10.18
C ALA A 136 3.58 -1.59 -9.34
N TRP A 137 3.44 -0.39 -8.73
CA TRP A 137 2.37 -0.11 -7.76
C TRP A 137 1.20 0.72 -8.29
N LYS A 138 1.30 1.27 -9.51
CA LYS A 138 0.19 1.99 -10.18
C LYS A 138 -1.18 1.30 -10.05
N PRO A 139 -1.30 -0.03 -10.22
CA PRO A 139 -2.61 -0.70 -10.09
C PRO A 139 -3.21 -0.64 -8.69
N TYR A 140 -2.39 -0.42 -7.67
CA TYR A 140 -2.82 -0.36 -6.27
C TYR A 140 -3.07 1.06 -5.78
N ARG A 141 -2.18 1.99 -6.10
CA ARG A 141 -2.17 3.35 -5.53
C ARG A 141 -2.39 4.48 -6.55
N GLY A 142 -2.60 4.17 -7.82
CA GLY A 142 -2.77 5.19 -8.85
C GLY A 142 -1.48 5.93 -9.18
N VAL A 143 -1.56 7.23 -9.39
CA VAL A 143 -0.44 8.07 -9.85
C VAL A 143 0.06 8.93 -8.68
N LYS A 144 1.37 9.16 -8.60
CA LYS A 144 1.97 10.10 -7.63
C LYS A 144 1.47 11.53 -7.86
N ASP A 145 1.46 12.34 -6.81
CA ASP A 145 1.13 13.76 -6.90
C ASP A 145 2.10 14.53 -7.80
N LYS A 146 1.58 15.54 -8.50
CA LYS A 146 2.40 16.42 -9.33
C LYS A 146 3.38 17.20 -8.43
N GLY A 147 4.65 17.21 -8.83
CA GLY A 147 5.70 17.94 -8.11
C GLY A 147 6.61 17.08 -7.25
N PHE A 148 6.30 15.81 -7.04
CA PHE A 148 7.24 14.88 -6.42
C PHE A 148 8.05 14.12 -7.46
N THR A 149 9.37 14.00 -7.23
CA THR A 149 10.17 12.98 -7.90
C THR A 149 9.76 11.60 -7.38
N ASN A 150 10.10 10.54 -8.12
CA ASN A 150 9.81 9.18 -7.67
C ASN A 150 10.49 8.90 -6.32
N THR A 151 11.75 9.29 -6.17
CA THR A 151 12.52 9.15 -4.93
C THR A 151 11.90 9.96 -3.79
N GLY A 152 11.54 11.22 -4.06
CA GLY A 152 10.91 12.10 -3.09
C GLY A 152 9.64 11.53 -2.50
N ALA A 153 8.80 10.93 -3.34
CA ALA A 153 7.58 10.28 -2.90
C ALA A 153 7.87 9.04 -2.02
N LEU A 154 8.78 8.14 -2.44
CA LEU A 154 9.12 6.95 -1.64
C LEU A 154 9.71 7.31 -0.28
N VAL A 155 10.55 8.35 -0.22
CA VAL A 155 11.11 8.85 1.06
C VAL A 155 10.00 9.39 1.95
N THR A 156 9.07 10.16 1.39
CA THR A 156 7.95 10.73 2.16
C THR A 156 7.01 9.65 2.69
N TRP A 157 6.76 8.59 1.92
CA TRP A 157 5.95 7.44 2.40
C TRP A 157 6.71 6.54 3.38
N GLY A 158 7.99 6.81 3.66
CA GLY A 158 8.81 5.96 4.52
C GLY A 158 9.15 4.60 3.90
N TRP A 159 9.11 4.49 2.57
CA TRP A 159 9.47 3.27 1.85
C TRP A 159 10.95 3.24 1.46
N MET A 160 11.58 4.39 1.41
CA MET A 160 13.00 4.57 1.11
C MET A 160 13.61 5.54 2.12
N ASP A 161 14.81 5.24 2.61
CA ASP A 161 15.50 6.14 3.50
C ASP A 161 15.97 7.42 2.79
N PRO A 162 15.94 8.58 3.46
CA PRO A 162 16.53 9.80 2.94
C PRO A 162 18.06 9.66 2.82
N ALA A 163 18.70 10.68 2.25
CA ALA A 163 20.15 10.77 2.25
C ALA A 163 20.68 10.88 3.69
N PRO A 164 21.95 10.48 3.93
CA PRO A 164 22.62 10.67 5.21
C PRO A 164 22.59 12.14 5.69
N PRO A 165 22.69 12.41 6.99
CA PRO A 165 22.75 13.76 7.52
C PRO A 165 23.84 14.61 6.84
N GLY A 166 23.53 15.89 6.61
CA GLY A 166 24.45 16.82 5.93
C GLY A 166 24.41 16.80 4.40
N GLN A 167 23.60 15.90 3.80
CA GLN A 167 23.38 15.84 2.35
C GLN A 167 21.96 16.30 1.98
N PRO A 168 21.71 16.71 0.71
CA PRO A 168 20.35 16.96 0.23
C PRO A 168 19.46 15.75 0.46
N LYS A 169 18.26 15.98 0.99
CA LYS A 169 17.36 14.92 1.46
C LYS A 169 17.02 13.88 0.39
N PHE A 170 16.90 14.30 -0.86
CA PHE A 170 16.49 13.43 -1.97
C PHE A 170 17.66 13.25 -2.96
N ARG A 171 18.71 12.57 -2.54
CA ARG A 171 19.83 12.18 -3.39
C ARG A 171 19.43 10.98 -4.25
N GLU A 172 19.00 11.27 -5.44
CA GLU A 172 18.46 10.29 -6.41
C GLU A 172 19.54 9.40 -7.02
N ASP A 173 20.75 9.91 -7.07
CA ASP A 173 21.96 9.26 -7.58
C ASP A 173 22.58 8.21 -6.64
N LEU A 174 22.15 8.17 -5.38
CA LEU A 174 22.68 7.21 -4.42
C LEU A 174 22.32 5.76 -4.82
N PRO A 175 23.26 4.82 -4.64
CA PRO A 175 22.99 3.42 -4.89
C PRO A 175 21.96 2.86 -3.90
N VAL A 176 21.25 1.81 -4.33
CA VAL A 176 20.37 1.02 -3.47
C VAL A 176 21.03 -0.31 -3.17
N THR A 177 21.20 -0.63 -1.91
CA THR A 177 21.73 -1.91 -1.47
C THR A 177 20.65 -3.00 -1.48
N ARG A 178 21.06 -4.26 -1.35
CA ARG A 178 20.12 -5.38 -1.22
C ARG A 178 19.31 -5.30 0.09
N SER A 179 19.90 -4.77 1.16
CA SER A 179 19.18 -4.50 2.42
C SER A 179 18.13 -3.41 2.24
N ASP A 180 18.45 -2.30 1.57
CA ASP A 180 17.49 -1.24 1.26
C ASP A 180 16.32 -1.79 0.42
N ALA A 181 16.64 -2.58 -0.60
CA ALA A 181 15.63 -3.23 -1.43
C ALA A 181 14.70 -4.15 -0.63
N ALA A 182 15.23 -4.90 0.33
CA ALA A 182 14.43 -5.75 1.21
C ALA A 182 13.45 -4.93 2.08
N VAL A 183 13.89 -3.75 2.57
CA VAL A 183 13.02 -2.82 3.32
C VAL A 183 11.88 -2.32 2.42
N ILE A 184 12.19 -1.88 1.21
CA ILE A 184 11.18 -1.42 0.23
C ILE A 184 10.17 -2.54 -0.05
N LEU A 185 10.64 -3.76 -0.34
CA LEU A 185 9.77 -4.91 -0.65
C LEU A 185 8.87 -5.29 0.52
N ARG A 186 9.37 -5.19 1.76
CA ARG A 186 8.54 -5.43 2.95
C ARG A 186 7.42 -4.40 3.07
N LYS A 187 7.73 -3.11 2.83
CA LYS A 187 6.73 -2.04 2.83
C LYS A 187 5.69 -2.23 1.73
N MET A 188 6.11 -2.59 0.53
CA MET A 188 5.21 -2.92 -0.59
C MET A 188 4.29 -4.10 -0.25
N TRP A 189 4.82 -5.15 0.36
CA TRP A 189 4.00 -6.29 0.78
C TRP A 189 2.99 -5.90 1.85
N GLN A 190 3.40 -5.12 2.84
CA GLN A 190 2.51 -4.63 3.89
C GLN A 190 1.37 -3.81 3.30
N ASP A 191 1.68 -2.87 2.42
CA ASP A 191 0.71 -2.06 1.70
C ASP A 191 -0.29 -2.91 0.88
N LYS A 192 0.22 -3.90 0.15
CA LYS A 192 -0.62 -4.86 -0.59
C LYS A 192 -1.57 -5.60 0.35
N TYR A 193 -1.06 -6.10 1.46
CA TYR A 193 -1.86 -6.84 2.44
C TYR A 193 -2.99 -5.99 3.03
N GLU A 194 -2.70 -4.75 3.38
CA GLU A 194 -3.68 -3.79 3.90
C GLU A 194 -4.75 -3.46 2.86
N ILE A 195 -4.35 -3.23 1.61
CA ILE A 195 -5.29 -3.00 0.50
C ILE A 195 -6.21 -4.21 0.30
N GLU A 196 -5.64 -5.42 0.23
CA GLU A 196 -6.43 -6.65 0.05
C GLU A 196 -7.40 -6.86 1.21
N LEU A 197 -7.00 -6.55 2.43
CA LEU A 197 -7.85 -6.62 3.61
C LEU A 197 -8.97 -5.56 3.57
N GLY A 198 -8.64 -4.32 3.20
CA GLY A 198 -9.62 -3.25 2.99
C GLY A 198 -10.65 -3.59 1.91
N GLU A 199 -10.21 -4.19 0.80
CA GLU A 199 -11.10 -4.66 -0.28
C GLU A 199 -12.04 -5.79 0.21
N LYS A 200 -11.51 -6.73 0.99
CA LYS A 200 -12.32 -7.78 1.61
C LYS A 200 -13.45 -7.19 2.46
N TYR A 201 -13.13 -6.22 3.32
CA TYR A 201 -14.13 -5.56 4.16
C TYR A 201 -15.12 -4.73 3.32
N ALA A 202 -14.66 -4.07 2.25
CA ALA A 202 -15.54 -3.35 1.35
C ALA A 202 -16.55 -4.28 0.65
N LEU A 203 -16.13 -5.48 0.29
CA LEU A 203 -17.02 -6.50 -0.28
C LEU A 203 -18.01 -7.04 0.77
N GLU A 204 -17.55 -7.30 1.99
CA GLU A 204 -18.40 -7.72 3.12
C GLU A 204 -19.47 -6.67 3.43
N PHE A 205 -19.07 -5.39 3.51
CA PHE A 205 -19.97 -4.28 3.68
C PHE A 205 -21.02 -4.23 2.56
N HIS A 206 -20.58 -4.27 1.30
CA HIS A 206 -21.49 -4.23 0.16
C HIS A 206 -22.54 -5.35 0.19
N LYS A 207 -22.14 -6.57 0.58
CA LYS A 207 -23.07 -7.70 0.74
C LYS A 207 -24.07 -7.53 1.88
N SER A 208 -23.75 -6.71 2.88
CA SER A 208 -24.67 -6.43 3.99
C SER A 208 -25.78 -5.44 3.63
N LEU A 209 -25.61 -4.68 2.55
CA LEU A 209 -26.53 -3.61 2.16
C LEU A 209 -27.84 -4.18 1.59
N LYS A 210 -28.95 -3.60 2.02
CA LYS A 210 -30.30 -3.88 1.51
C LYS A 210 -31.09 -2.60 1.40
N VAL A 211 -31.90 -2.50 0.34
CA VAL A 211 -32.88 -1.45 0.14
C VAL A 211 -34.26 -2.04 0.42
N VAL A 212 -34.95 -1.52 1.44
CA VAL A 212 -36.27 -1.99 1.86
C VAL A 212 -37.13 -0.77 2.20
N ASP A 213 -38.28 -0.62 1.53
CA ASP A 213 -39.27 0.43 1.78
C ASP A 213 -38.68 1.86 1.82
N GLY A 214 -37.78 2.17 0.89
CA GLY A 214 -37.10 3.47 0.82
C GLY A 214 -36.00 3.68 1.89
N TYR A 215 -35.66 2.64 2.64
CA TYR A 215 -34.56 2.67 3.61
C TYR A 215 -33.38 1.86 3.08
N LEU A 216 -32.19 2.39 3.29
CA LEU A 216 -30.93 1.66 3.19
C LEU A 216 -30.59 1.08 4.56
N ILE A 217 -30.41 -0.24 4.61
CA ILE A 217 -30.07 -1.00 5.82
C ILE A 217 -28.73 -1.67 5.58
N GLY A 218 -27.84 -1.66 6.56
CA GLY A 218 -26.55 -2.32 6.47
C GLY A 218 -25.84 -2.43 7.81
N THR A 219 -24.75 -3.18 7.81
CA THR A 219 -23.87 -3.33 8.97
C THR A 219 -22.44 -3.07 8.52
N VAL A 220 -21.76 -2.18 9.23
CA VAL A 220 -20.33 -1.93 9.04
C VAL A 220 -19.55 -3.14 9.56
N PRO A 221 -18.64 -3.75 8.79
CA PRO A 221 -17.80 -4.84 9.29
C PRO A 221 -17.05 -4.41 10.56
N LYS A 222 -16.73 -5.38 11.41
CA LYS A 222 -16.02 -5.06 12.67
C LYS A 222 -14.61 -4.55 12.48
N GLY A 223 -14.02 -4.85 11.31
CA GLY A 223 -12.60 -4.61 11.12
C GLY A 223 -11.75 -5.58 11.97
N ASP A 224 -10.49 -5.24 12.12
CA ASP A 224 -9.55 -5.92 13.00
C ASP A 224 -8.59 -4.90 13.64
N LYS A 225 -7.49 -5.40 14.24
CA LYS A 225 -6.49 -4.50 14.87
C LYS A 225 -5.72 -3.64 13.87
N LEU A 226 -5.72 -4.01 12.60
CA LEU A 226 -4.99 -3.31 11.53
C LEU A 226 -5.86 -2.34 10.76
N ILE A 227 -7.16 -2.61 10.62
CA ILE A 227 -8.05 -1.83 9.77
C ILE A 227 -9.23 -1.27 10.57
N ASN A 228 -9.34 0.05 10.56
CA ASN A 228 -10.53 0.78 10.98
C ASN A 228 -11.46 1.01 9.79
N ILE A 229 -12.75 0.87 10.01
CA ILE A 229 -13.77 1.06 8.97
C ILE A 229 -14.73 2.17 9.41
N THR A 230 -14.98 3.08 8.48
CA THR A 230 -15.97 4.14 8.66
C THR A 230 -16.87 4.19 7.42
N VAL A 231 -18.17 4.29 7.66
CA VAL A 231 -19.15 4.57 6.62
C VAL A 231 -19.71 5.97 6.85
N GLN A 232 -19.63 6.83 5.85
CA GLN A 232 -20.06 8.21 5.91
C GLN A 232 -21.21 8.45 4.93
N PHE A 233 -22.33 8.93 5.43
CA PHE A 233 -23.47 9.39 4.64
C PHE A 233 -23.44 10.90 4.50
N TYR A 234 -23.55 11.38 3.28
CA TYR A 234 -23.58 12.81 2.97
C TYR A 234 -25.03 13.23 2.77
N THR A 235 -25.54 14.04 3.69
CA THR A 235 -26.93 14.50 3.69
C THR A 235 -27.16 15.61 2.67
N LYS A 236 -28.40 15.83 2.26
CA LYS A 236 -28.77 16.91 1.33
C LYS A 236 -28.54 18.34 1.89
N ASP A 237 -28.45 18.47 3.21
CA ASP A 237 -28.10 19.70 3.89
C ASP A 237 -26.59 19.80 4.25
N ASN A 238 -25.75 19.06 3.52
CA ASN A 238 -24.28 19.05 3.63
C ASN A 238 -23.73 18.64 5.00
N LYS A 239 -24.46 17.83 5.75
CA LYS A 239 -23.94 17.20 6.96
C LYS A 239 -23.42 15.79 6.67
N ILE A 240 -22.55 15.30 7.55
CA ILE A 240 -22.04 13.95 7.50
C ILE A 240 -22.57 13.16 8.69
N VAL A 241 -23.13 11.99 8.41
CA VAL A 241 -23.52 11.01 9.44
C VAL A 241 -22.59 9.80 9.29
N GLY A 242 -21.81 9.50 10.34
CA GLY A 242 -20.83 8.43 10.35
C GLY A 242 -21.29 7.20 11.15
N TYR A 243 -20.85 6.02 10.70
CA TYR A 243 -20.98 4.75 11.41
C TYR A 243 -19.61 4.06 11.41
N GLY A 244 -19.23 3.57 12.58
CA GLY A 244 -17.93 2.89 12.79
C GLY A 244 -18.01 1.38 12.80
N ASN A 245 -16.88 0.75 13.11
CA ASN A 245 -16.73 -0.70 13.16
C ASN A 245 -17.86 -1.42 13.90
N GLY A 246 -18.51 -2.36 13.25
CA GLY A 246 -19.55 -3.23 13.82
C GLY A 246 -20.92 -2.57 14.00
N GLU A 247 -21.09 -1.29 13.69
CA GLU A 247 -22.37 -0.60 13.81
C GLU A 247 -23.33 -0.96 12.69
N SER A 248 -24.62 -1.09 13.02
CA SER A 248 -25.71 -1.27 12.05
C SER A 248 -26.48 0.02 11.89
N PHE A 249 -26.99 0.27 10.69
CA PHE A 249 -27.80 1.44 10.38
C PHE A 249 -29.06 1.10 9.60
N LYS A 250 -30.05 1.99 9.74
CA LYS A 250 -31.25 2.07 8.92
C LYS A 250 -31.51 3.53 8.60
N SER A 251 -31.32 3.93 7.36
CA SER A 251 -31.32 5.32 6.94
C SER A 251 -32.26 5.53 5.75
N LYS A 252 -33.09 6.57 5.76
CA LYS A 252 -33.93 6.93 4.61
C LYS A 252 -33.06 7.38 3.45
N ILE A 253 -33.19 6.72 2.29
CA ILE A 253 -32.39 7.02 1.10
C ILE A 253 -32.58 8.48 0.65
N GLU A 254 -33.81 8.99 0.70
CA GLU A 254 -34.14 10.35 0.29
C GLU A 254 -33.44 11.46 1.09
N SER A 255 -32.92 11.14 2.29
CA SER A 255 -32.19 12.10 3.14
C SER A 255 -30.74 12.30 2.73
N PHE A 256 -30.22 11.48 1.85
CA PHE A 256 -28.80 11.47 1.46
C PHE A 256 -28.63 11.56 -0.05
N HIS A 257 -27.52 12.14 -0.49
CA HIS A 257 -27.15 12.15 -1.89
C HIS A 257 -26.05 11.11 -2.22
N SER A 258 -25.26 10.69 -1.24
CA SER A 258 -24.21 9.69 -1.43
C SER A 258 -23.75 9.05 -0.10
N MET A 259 -22.98 7.99 -0.22
CA MET A 259 -22.35 7.31 0.91
C MET A 259 -20.93 6.91 0.52
N SER A 260 -20.00 6.96 1.46
CA SER A 260 -18.64 6.43 1.31
C SER A 260 -18.36 5.34 2.33
N PHE A 261 -17.77 4.26 1.87
CA PHE A 261 -17.08 3.27 2.71
C PHE A 261 -15.59 3.61 2.70
N ILE A 262 -14.97 3.70 3.87
CA ILE A 262 -13.56 4.06 4.04
C ILE A 262 -12.94 3.05 5.01
N ALA A 263 -11.91 2.35 4.55
CA ALA A 263 -11.07 1.49 5.36
C ALA A 263 -9.68 2.11 5.47
N THR A 264 -9.18 2.29 6.69
CA THR A 264 -7.87 2.90 6.96
C THR A 264 -7.04 1.99 7.87
N ASN A 265 -5.71 2.05 7.72
CA ASN A 265 -4.80 1.45 8.67
C ASN A 265 -4.96 2.13 10.04
N SER A 266 -5.01 1.32 11.10
CA SER A 266 -5.22 1.79 12.48
C SER A 266 -4.01 2.51 13.07
N LEU A 267 -2.82 2.31 12.51
CA LEU A 267 -1.55 2.83 13.04
C LEU A 267 -1.17 4.18 12.44
N ASP A 268 -1.31 4.32 11.11
CA ASP A 268 -0.85 5.50 10.38
C ASP A 268 -1.96 6.21 9.59
N SER A 269 -3.21 5.71 9.70
CA SER A 269 -4.39 6.23 9.00
C SER A 269 -4.29 6.17 7.46
N SER A 270 -3.32 5.45 6.91
CA SER A 270 -3.23 5.24 5.47
C SER A 270 -4.50 4.56 4.95
N ILE A 271 -4.92 4.96 3.75
CA ILE A 271 -6.16 4.46 3.18
C ILE A 271 -5.92 3.06 2.60
N ALA A 272 -6.64 2.07 3.07
CA ALA A 272 -6.65 0.70 2.55
C ALA A 272 -7.68 0.52 1.42
N ALA A 273 -8.90 1.05 1.58
CA ALA A 273 -9.92 1.03 0.52
C ALA A 273 -10.91 2.18 0.68
N VAL A 274 -11.35 2.75 -0.45
CA VAL A 274 -12.45 3.72 -0.48
C VAL A 274 -13.42 3.38 -1.61
N TYR A 275 -14.70 3.31 -1.27
CA TYR A 275 -15.78 3.15 -2.23
C TYR A 275 -16.84 4.22 -2.04
N GLN A 276 -17.27 4.81 -3.14
CA GLN A 276 -18.38 5.76 -3.17
C GLN A 276 -19.62 5.13 -3.77
N TYR A 277 -20.76 5.37 -3.14
CA TYR A 277 -22.10 4.98 -3.59
C TYR A 277 -22.85 6.27 -3.92
N GLN A 278 -23.03 6.55 -5.21
CA GLN A 278 -23.72 7.74 -5.69
C GLN A 278 -25.23 7.49 -5.89
N ASN A 279 -25.59 6.29 -6.26
CA ASN A 279 -26.98 5.85 -6.40
C ASN A 279 -27.31 4.83 -5.31
N LEU A 280 -27.83 5.31 -4.18
CA LEU A 280 -28.11 4.46 -3.02
C LEU A 280 -29.25 3.47 -3.26
N SER A 281 -30.19 3.79 -4.16
CA SER A 281 -31.31 2.90 -4.49
C SER A 281 -30.87 1.67 -5.27
N LEU A 282 -29.86 1.80 -6.12
CA LEU A 282 -29.31 0.73 -6.95
C LEU A 282 -28.05 0.10 -6.35
N LEU A 283 -27.57 0.61 -5.22
CA LEU A 283 -26.32 0.18 -4.58
C LEU A 283 -25.10 0.21 -5.52
N GLU A 284 -25.13 1.12 -6.50
CA GLU A 284 -24.02 1.30 -7.42
C GLU A 284 -22.82 1.89 -6.70
N ARG A 285 -21.69 1.22 -6.77
CA ARG A 285 -20.46 1.66 -6.14
C ARG A 285 -19.35 1.89 -7.15
N LYS A 286 -18.56 2.93 -6.91
CA LYS A 286 -17.33 3.24 -7.63
C LYS A 286 -16.15 3.18 -6.68
N LYS A 287 -15.12 2.41 -7.03
CA LYS A 287 -13.86 2.42 -6.31
C LYS A 287 -13.17 3.75 -6.55
N ASN A 288 -12.81 4.47 -5.49
CA ASN A 288 -11.87 5.57 -5.59
C ASN A 288 -10.47 4.96 -5.69
N THR A 289 -9.85 5.11 -6.86
CA THR A 289 -8.44 4.77 -7.01
C THR A 289 -7.65 5.69 -6.08
N GLN A 290 -7.01 5.09 -5.10
CA GLN A 290 -6.25 5.84 -4.12
C GLN A 290 -5.05 6.46 -4.82
N GLN A 291 -4.98 7.78 -4.77
CA GLN A 291 -3.76 8.47 -5.05
C GLN A 291 -2.82 8.30 -3.86
N PHE A 292 -1.53 8.30 -4.11
CA PHE A 292 -0.54 8.53 -3.06
C PHE A 292 -0.66 10.02 -2.65
N SER A 293 -1.78 10.36 -2.02
CA SER A 293 -1.98 11.71 -1.51
C SER A 293 -1.37 11.80 -0.11
N PHE A 294 -0.56 12.83 0.10
CA PHE A 294 -0.16 13.23 1.43
C PHE A 294 -1.30 14.05 2.02
N ILE A 295 -1.67 13.76 3.25
CA ILE A 295 -2.40 14.69 4.07
C ILE A 295 -1.37 15.75 4.45
N GLU A 296 -1.54 16.98 3.92
CA GLU A 296 -0.80 18.16 4.37
C GLU A 296 -0.99 18.41 5.86
#